data_05ea1a310df633dcec3ef9fae7ca146d
#
_entry.id   05ea1a310df633dcec3ef9fae7ca146d
#
_cell.length_a   1.000
_cell.length_b   1.000
_cell.length_c   1.000
_cell.angle_alpha   90.00
_cell.angle_beta   90.00
_cell.angle_gamma   90.00
#
_symmetry.space_group_name_H-M   'P 1'
#
loop_
_entity.id
_entity.type
_entity.pdbx_description
1 polymer ?
#
loop_
_entity_poly.entity_id
_entity_poly.type
_entity_poly.pdbx_seq_one_letter_code
_entity_poly.pdbx_strand_id
1 'polypeptide(L)'
;MFVGHGAFFHGGTALFSMGARMALTDTKLQRLQAKERAYQLADGGGLYVEVQPTGKTVWRMQYRLGGRGSKKERVTLGEYPAHTLSQARLWREQCRALIAHGQSPAAAKQAERVAQAGRATDTVAAFANLWYADVVTRTNSEPRNIRRVLEKDVLPAIGDKPVADVTIPDILAITDAVKARGADQMALQTRNVIKRLFAYAIARGKTRFNPAAAIEARFIATARSRDVALSQAEIGQLLRGIYQSSIRRQYKLALHLLVLCMIRKGELIGARWDEIDFEKSEWLIPAERMKKDKPHLVPLSKQAVAMFEELRGLASKSAWVMPSRNTLKEPIAHSTLNQAIRSLDLGVRDFVIHDFRRTASTQLHEAGFNSDWIEKALAHEQKGVRGVYNKAEYLAQRREMLQWWADLVDAQIEEGRKVVIGRFGKAFQAA
;
A
#
# COMPACT_ATOMS: atom_id res chain seq x y z
N MET A 1 16.91 -60.17 -81.26
CA MET A 1 17.27 -61.62 -81.27
C MET A 1 16.85 -62.19 -79.91
N PHE A 2 15.96 -63.17 -79.92
CA PHE A 2 15.58 -64.15 -78.88
C PHE A 2 14.96 -63.60 -77.59
N VAL A 3 13.66 -63.73 -77.39
CA VAL A 3 12.73 -64.89 -77.12
C VAL A 3 13.05 -65.59 -75.82
N GLY A 4 12.04 -65.60 -74.94
CA GLY A 4 11.77 -66.76 -74.18
C GLY A 4 11.03 -66.56 -72.80
N HIS A 5 9.74 -66.83 -72.77
CA HIS A 5 8.96 -67.65 -71.87
C HIS A 5 9.10 -67.32 -70.35
N GLY A 6 8.16 -66.92 -69.58
CA GLY A 6 6.83 -67.59 -69.37
C GLY A 6 6.81 -68.41 -68.07
N ALA A 7 6.22 -67.95 -67.02
CA ALA A 7 5.59 -68.83 -66.04
C ALA A 7 4.62 -68.05 -65.15
N PHE A 8 3.37 -68.42 -65.16
CA PHE A 8 2.30 -68.00 -64.24
C PHE A 8 2.52 -68.57 -62.87
N PHE A 9 2.44 -67.74 -61.81
CA PHE A 9 2.04 -68.22 -60.44
C PHE A 9 0.97 -67.35 -59.89
N HIS A 10 -0.18 -67.95 -59.68
CA HIS A 10 -1.27 -67.43 -58.86
C HIS A 10 -0.83 -67.41 -57.39
N GLY A 11 -0.85 -66.24 -56.77
CA GLY A 11 -0.69 -66.06 -55.35
C GLY A 11 -1.73 -65.06 -54.84
N GLY A 12 -2.77 -65.61 -54.24
CA GLY A 12 -3.89 -64.82 -53.73
C GLY A 12 -3.48 -63.73 -52.76
N THR A 13 -3.76 -62.52 -53.12
CA THR A 13 -3.67 -61.35 -52.26
C THR A 13 -4.85 -61.38 -51.27
N ALA A 14 -4.61 -61.81 -50.02
CA ALA A 14 -5.52 -61.60 -48.95
C ALA A 14 -5.66 -60.08 -48.71
N LEU A 15 -6.72 -59.50 -49.17
CA LEU A 15 -7.19 -58.16 -48.82
C LEU A 15 -7.47 -58.14 -47.32
N PHE A 16 -6.47 -57.65 -46.51
CA PHE A 16 -6.74 -57.20 -45.15
C PHE A 16 -7.69 -55.99 -45.25
N SER A 17 -8.98 -56.25 -45.12
CA SER A 17 -9.99 -55.28 -44.87
C SER A 17 -9.62 -54.52 -43.59
N MET A 18 -9.00 -53.34 -43.69
CA MET A 18 -8.98 -52.37 -42.64
C MET A 18 -10.44 -51.92 -42.47
N GLY A 19 -11.18 -52.60 -41.61
CA GLY A 19 -12.49 -52.16 -41.19
C GLY A 19 -12.40 -50.76 -40.65
N ALA A 20 -12.89 -49.78 -41.42
CA ALA A 20 -13.10 -48.42 -40.99
C ALA A 20 -13.96 -48.52 -39.69
N ARG A 21 -13.31 -48.32 -38.53
CA ARG A 21 -14.02 -48.20 -37.29
C ARG A 21 -14.96 -47.01 -37.41
N MET A 22 -16.28 -47.29 -37.57
CA MET A 22 -17.30 -46.29 -37.70
C MET A 22 -17.24 -45.34 -36.49
N ALA A 23 -17.07 -44.05 -36.74
CA ALA A 23 -17.10 -43.04 -35.74
C ALA A 23 -18.39 -43.08 -34.92
N LEU A 24 -18.36 -42.73 -33.66
CA LEU A 24 -19.54 -42.71 -32.80
C LEU A 24 -20.54 -41.68 -33.34
N THR A 25 -21.83 -41.93 -33.13
CA THR A 25 -22.92 -40.98 -33.41
C THR A 25 -23.67 -40.69 -32.12
N ASP A 26 -24.34 -39.55 -32.04
CA ASP A 26 -25.13 -39.20 -30.85
C ASP A 26 -26.25 -40.19 -30.61
N THR A 27 -26.90 -40.68 -31.68
CA THR A 27 -27.91 -41.74 -31.60
C THR A 27 -27.37 -43.03 -30.94
N LYS A 28 -26.12 -43.41 -31.27
CA LYS A 28 -25.46 -44.56 -30.67
C LYS A 28 -25.14 -44.32 -29.21
N LEU A 29 -24.70 -43.14 -28.85
CA LEU A 29 -24.38 -42.75 -27.48
C LEU A 29 -25.62 -42.77 -26.58
N GLN A 30 -26.75 -42.27 -27.07
CA GLN A 30 -28.03 -42.27 -26.34
C GLN A 30 -28.59 -43.67 -26.05
N ARG A 31 -28.20 -44.68 -26.87
CA ARG A 31 -28.66 -46.08 -26.72
C ARG A 31 -27.68 -46.96 -25.92
N LEU A 32 -26.64 -46.40 -25.33
CA LEU A 32 -25.68 -47.14 -24.52
C LEU A 32 -26.33 -47.61 -23.22
N GLN A 33 -26.22 -48.93 -22.97
CA GLN A 33 -26.71 -49.52 -21.73
C GLN A 33 -25.55 -50.03 -20.88
N ALA A 34 -25.70 -49.99 -19.57
CA ALA A 34 -24.78 -50.59 -18.63
C ALA A 34 -24.68 -52.11 -18.83
N LYS A 35 -23.50 -52.66 -18.61
CA LYS A 35 -23.24 -54.08 -18.58
C LYS A 35 -22.58 -54.45 -17.27
N GLU A 36 -22.53 -55.70 -16.93
CA GLU A 36 -21.88 -56.23 -15.72
C GLU A 36 -20.43 -55.72 -15.57
N ARG A 37 -19.72 -55.55 -16.69
CA ARG A 37 -18.35 -55.00 -16.74
C ARG A 37 -18.29 -53.77 -17.57
N ALA A 38 -17.41 -52.84 -17.18
CA ALA A 38 -17.14 -51.65 -17.97
C ALA A 38 -16.63 -52.02 -19.38
N TYR A 39 -17.13 -51.32 -20.39
CA TYR A 39 -16.69 -51.52 -21.77
C TYR A 39 -16.42 -50.19 -22.46
N GLN A 40 -15.62 -50.21 -23.52
CA GLN A 40 -15.15 -49.06 -24.24
C GLN A 40 -15.59 -49.05 -25.70
N LEU A 41 -15.99 -47.88 -26.20
CA LEU A 41 -16.29 -47.64 -27.60
C LEU A 41 -15.42 -46.52 -28.16
N ALA A 42 -14.59 -46.84 -29.14
CA ALA A 42 -13.67 -45.89 -29.72
C ALA A 42 -14.33 -45.00 -30.76
N ASP A 43 -13.99 -43.66 -30.73
CA ASP A 43 -14.39 -42.69 -31.75
C ASP A 43 -13.24 -42.37 -32.72
N GLY A 44 -12.05 -42.89 -32.48
CA GLY A 44 -10.84 -42.63 -33.28
C GLY A 44 -9.91 -41.60 -32.69
N GLY A 45 -8.64 -41.58 -33.17
CA GLY A 45 -7.62 -40.64 -32.68
C GLY A 45 -7.28 -40.78 -31.19
N GLY A 46 -7.53 -41.94 -30.58
CA GLY A 46 -7.32 -42.19 -29.15
C GLY A 46 -8.53 -41.83 -28.28
N LEU A 47 -9.54 -41.12 -28.81
CA LEU A 47 -10.78 -40.83 -28.11
C LEU A 47 -11.68 -42.05 -28.02
N TYR A 48 -12.23 -42.29 -26.84
CA TYR A 48 -13.22 -43.34 -26.58
C TYR A 48 -14.17 -42.95 -25.47
N VAL A 49 -15.32 -43.58 -25.44
CA VAL A 49 -16.25 -43.48 -24.35
C VAL A 49 -16.16 -44.82 -23.54
N GLU A 50 -16.15 -44.72 -22.22
CA GLU A 50 -16.21 -45.86 -21.29
C GLU A 50 -17.55 -45.84 -20.59
N VAL A 51 -18.30 -46.94 -20.75
CA VAL A 51 -19.57 -47.16 -20.06
C VAL A 51 -19.29 -48.02 -18.85
N GLN A 52 -19.61 -47.48 -17.68
CA GLN A 52 -19.41 -48.16 -16.40
C GLN A 52 -20.61 -49.03 -16.04
N PRO A 53 -20.47 -50.05 -15.18
CA PRO A 53 -21.58 -50.87 -14.70
C PRO A 53 -22.69 -50.07 -14.02
N THR A 54 -22.34 -48.89 -13.49
CA THR A 54 -23.30 -47.93 -12.87
C THR A 54 -24.14 -47.15 -13.90
N GLY A 55 -23.93 -47.37 -15.21
CA GLY A 55 -24.57 -46.61 -16.29
C GLY A 55 -23.85 -45.32 -16.66
N LYS A 56 -22.88 -44.86 -15.87
CA LYS A 56 -22.10 -43.66 -16.19
C LYS A 56 -21.27 -43.84 -17.45
N THR A 57 -21.37 -42.90 -18.35
CA THR A 57 -20.68 -42.89 -19.64
C THR A 57 -19.66 -41.76 -19.64
N VAL A 58 -18.38 -42.10 -19.75
CA VAL A 58 -17.28 -41.17 -19.50
C VAL A 58 -16.37 -41.06 -20.75
N TRP A 59 -16.15 -39.81 -21.22
CA TRP A 59 -15.20 -39.54 -22.27
C TRP A 59 -13.76 -39.62 -21.77
N ARG A 60 -12.94 -40.39 -22.48
CA ARG A 60 -11.52 -40.57 -22.21
C ARG A 60 -10.70 -40.56 -23.49
N MET A 61 -9.45 -40.17 -23.38
CA MET A 61 -8.48 -40.26 -24.46
C MET A 61 -7.24 -41.03 -24.00
N GLN A 62 -6.81 -42.00 -24.81
CA GLN A 62 -5.59 -42.75 -24.63
C GLN A 62 -4.53 -42.24 -25.61
N TYR A 63 -3.33 -42.02 -25.12
CA TYR A 63 -2.22 -41.44 -25.93
C TYR A 63 -0.88 -42.02 -25.46
N ARG A 64 0.19 -41.69 -26.20
CA ARG A 64 1.59 -41.96 -25.86
C ARG A 64 2.41 -40.72 -26.13
N LEU A 65 3.27 -40.35 -25.21
CA LEU A 65 4.31 -39.33 -25.41
C LEU A 65 5.58 -40.06 -25.89
N GLY A 66 6.15 -39.68 -27.05
CA GLY A 66 7.39 -40.27 -27.54
C GLY A 66 7.23 -41.52 -28.43
N GLY A 67 6.03 -41.80 -29.02
CA GLY A 67 5.85 -42.81 -30.07
C GLY A 67 5.49 -44.20 -29.53
N ARG A 68 5.65 -45.22 -30.44
CA ARG A 68 5.11 -46.60 -30.20
C ARG A 68 5.72 -47.34 -29.01
N GLY A 69 6.94 -47.02 -28.62
CA GLY A 69 7.65 -47.66 -27.48
C GLY A 69 7.31 -47.10 -26.10
N SER A 70 6.71 -45.90 -26.02
CA SER A 70 6.45 -45.28 -24.75
C SER A 70 5.20 -45.79 -24.06
N LYS A 71 5.11 -45.53 -22.74
CA LYS A 71 3.98 -45.94 -21.89
C LYS A 71 2.68 -45.32 -22.40
N LYS A 72 1.61 -46.12 -22.40
CA LYS A 72 0.26 -45.63 -22.65
C LYS A 72 -0.23 -44.82 -21.47
N GLU A 73 -0.68 -43.60 -21.71
CA GLU A 73 -1.33 -42.71 -20.74
C GLU A 73 -2.80 -42.53 -21.12
N ARG A 74 -3.59 -42.12 -20.14
CA ARG A 74 -4.99 -41.74 -20.35
C ARG A 74 -5.33 -40.43 -19.66
N VAL A 75 -6.23 -39.68 -20.26
CA VAL A 75 -6.83 -38.49 -19.70
C VAL A 75 -8.36 -38.56 -19.84
N THR A 76 -9.08 -38.01 -18.87
CA THR A 76 -10.56 -38.01 -18.83
C THR A 76 -11.05 -36.59 -19.10
N LEU A 77 -12.03 -36.42 -19.99
CA LEU A 77 -12.75 -35.16 -20.19
C LEU A 77 -13.83 -34.98 -19.12
N GLY A 78 -14.83 -35.85 -19.11
CA GLY A 78 -15.98 -35.80 -18.22
C GLY A 78 -17.07 -36.76 -18.67
N GLU A 79 -18.26 -36.65 -18.11
CA GLU A 79 -19.39 -37.52 -18.37
C GLU A 79 -20.22 -37.06 -19.61
N TYR A 80 -20.73 -38.00 -20.38
CA TYR A 80 -21.83 -37.78 -21.33
C TYR A 80 -23.16 -37.89 -20.58
N PRO A 81 -24.18 -37.06 -20.84
CA PRO A 81 -24.25 -36.04 -21.90
C PRO A 81 -23.71 -34.64 -21.53
N ALA A 82 -23.19 -34.44 -20.31
CA ALA A 82 -22.63 -33.12 -19.89
C ALA A 82 -21.58 -32.61 -20.89
N HIS A 83 -20.80 -33.52 -21.48
CA HIS A 83 -19.93 -33.22 -22.62
C HIS A 83 -20.44 -33.98 -23.86
N THR A 84 -20.86 -33.23 -24.88
CA THR A 84 -21.37 -33.77 -26.15
C THR A 84 -20.26 -34.41 -26.97
N LEU A 85 -20.65 -35.22 -27.97
CA LEU A 85 -19.70 -35.84 -28.91
C LEU A 85 -18.85 -34.77 -29.66
N SER A 86 -19.46 -33.67 -30.06
CA SER A 86 -18.75 -32.56 -30.71
C SER A 86 -17.68 -31.95 -29.79
N GLN A 87 -18.03 -31.69 -28.54
CA GLN A 87 -17.09 -31.18 -27.53
C GLN A 87 -15.95 -32.18 -27.23
N ALA A 88 -16.26 -33.45 -27.15
CA ALA A 88 -15.25 -34.48 -26.94
C ALA A 88 -14.26 -34.56 -28.11
N ARG A 89 -14.73 -34.39 -29.36
CA ARG A 89 -13.86 -34.35 -30.54
C ARG A 89 -12.98 -33.12 -30.56
N LEU A 90 -13.53 -31.95 -30.25
CA LEU A 90 -12.74 -30.71 -30.12
C LEU A 90 -11.64 -30.86 -29.05
N TRP A 91 -12.01 -31.40 -27.88
CA TRP A 91 -11.06 -31.67 -26.82
C TRP A 91 -9.97 -32.67 -27.22
N ARG A 92 -10.30 -33.69 -28.02
CA ARG A 92 -9.30 -34.59 -28.60
C ARG A 92 -8.26 -33.85 -29.43
N GLU A 93 -8.69 -32.91 -30.28
CA GLU A 93 -7.74 -32.11 -31.09
C GLU A 93 -6.84 -31.23 -30.20
N GLN A 94 -7.38 -30.63 -29.15
CA GLN A 94 -6.58 -29.90 -28.16
C GLN A 94 -5.54 -30.81 -27.48
N CYS A 95 -5.95 -32.00 -27.03
CA CYS A 95 -5.02 -32.97 -26.49
C CYS A 95 -3.93 -33.39 -27.50
N ARG A 96 -4.30 -33.59 -28.77
CA ARG A 96 -3.33 -33.93 -29.84
C ARG A 96 -2.33 -32.81 -30.10
N ALA A 97 -2.76 -31.56 -30.04
CA ALA A 97 -1.85 -30.42 -30.13
C ALA A 97 -0.83 -30.41 -28.98
N LEU A 98 -1.26 -30.65 -27.74
CA LEU A 98 -0.35 -30.78 -26.59
C LEU A 98 0.67 -31.92 -26.80
N ILE A 99 0.21 -33.09 -27.25
CA ILE A 99 1.07 -34.26 -27.49
C ILE A 99 2.10 -33.95 -28.60
N ALA A 100 1.69 -33.26 -29.66
CA ALA A 100 2.60 -32.84 -30.75
C ALA A 100 3.71 -31.92 -30.25
N HIS A 101 3.45 -31.11 -29.22
CA HIS A 101 4.43 -30.28 -28.53
C HIS A 101 5.17 -31.01 -27.38
N GLY A 102 5.05 -32.34 -27.26
CA GLY A 102 5.72 -33.12 -26.23
C GLY A 102 5.14 -32.94 -24.82
N GLN A 103 3.94 -32.37 -24.69
CA GLN A 103 3.28 -32.13 -23.40
C GLN A 103 2.22 -33.18 -23.10
N SER A 104 2.18 -33.68 -21.85
CA SER A 104 1.17 -34.64 -21.41
C SER A 104 -0.16 -33.93 -21.11
N PRO A 105 -1.27 -34.25 -21.83
CA PRO A 105 -2.59 -33.73 -21.51
C PRO A 105 -3.06 -34.06 -20.07
N ALA A 106 -2.66 -35.18 -19.49
CA ALA A 106 -2.96 -35.53 -18.12
C ALA A 106 -2.21 -34.65 -17.13
N ALA A 107 -0.92 -34.38 -17.38
CA ALA A 107 -0.12 -33.46 -16.58
C ALA A 107 -0.63 -32.02 -16.69
N ALA A 108 -0.98 -31.54 -17.89
CA ALA A 108 -1.57 -30.23 -18.10
C ALA A 108 -2.89 -30.06 -17.31
N LYS A 109 -3.80 -31.04 -17.38
CA LYS A 109 -5.05 -31.01 -16.61
C LYS A 109 -4.81 -31.05 -15.11
N GLN A 110 -3.85 -31.80 -14.63
CA GLN A 110 -3.49 -31.84 -13.22
C GLN A 110 -2.89 -30.50 -12.77
N ALA A 111 -2.01 -29.90 -13.56
CA ALA A 111 -1.44 -28.58 -13.28
C ALA A 111 -2.53 -27.51 -13.20
N GLU A 112 -3.50 -27.53 -14.13
CA GLU A 112 -4.65 -26.62 -14.11
C GLU A 112 -5.51 -26.80 -12.85
N ARG A 113 -5.78 -28.05 -12.45
CA ARG A 113 -6.52 -28.36 -11.22
C ARG A 113 -5.79 -27.88 -9.96
N VAL A 114 -4.48 -28.05 -9.90
CA VAL A 114 -3.65 -27.53 -8.80
C VAL A 114 -3.66 -26.01 -8.78
N ALA A 115 -3.55 -25.39 -9.96
CA ALA A 115 -3.62 -23.92 -10.10
C ALA A 115 -4.99 -23.38 -9.66
N GLN A 116 -6.10 -24.04 -10.03
CA GLN A 116 -7.45 -23.65 -9.59
C GLN A 116 -7.62 -23.82 -8.08
N ALA A 117 -7.14 -24.93 -7.50
CA ALA A 117 -7.19 -25.13 -6.06
C ALA A 117 -6.35 -24.08 -5.31
N GLY A 118 -5.17 -23.73 -5.84
CA GLY A 118 -4.33 -22.65 -5.31
C GLY A 118 -5.02 -21.29 -5.41
N ARG A 119 -5.69 -20.98 -6.52
CA ARG A 119 -6.45 -19.72 -6.68
C ARG A 119 -7.55 -19.57 -5.63
N ALA A 120 -8.25 -20.63 -5.28
CA ALA A 120 -9.32 -20.60 -4.29
C ALA A 120 -8.82 -20.25 -2.88
N THR A 121 -7.57 -20.55 -2.55
CA THR A 121 -6.93 -20.23 -1.25
C THR A 121 -6.16 -18.90 -1.26
N ASP A 122 -5.73 -18.45 -2.43
CA ASP A 122 -4.93 -17.24 -2.61
C ASP A 122 -5.82 -15.97 -2.72
N THR A 123 -6.70 -15.75 -1.74
CA THR A 123 -7.58 -14.60 -1.71
C THR A 123 -6.84 -13.30 -1.33
N VAL A 124 -7.40 -12.16 -1.71
CA VAL A 124 -6.86 -10.84 -1.32
C VAL A 124 -6.78 -10.70 0.20
N ALA A 125 -7.77 -11.23 0.94
CA ALA A 125 -7.78 -11.17 2.40
C ALA A 125 -6.62 -11.99 3.02
N ALA A 126 -6.36 -13.21 2.52
CA ALA A 126 -5.25 -14.02 2.97
C ALA A 126 -3.90 -13.31 2.73
N PHE A 127 -3.72 -12.77 1.52
CA PHE A 127 -2.51 -12.02 1.15
C PHE A 127 -2.35 -10.70 1.91
N ALA A 128 -3.42 -9.98 2.16
CA ALA A 128 -3.40 -8.76 2.96
C ALA A 128 -2.91 -9.03 4.39
N ASN A 129 -3.36 -10.12 5.01
CA ASN A 129 -2.91 -10.53 6.34
C ASN A 129 -1.42 -10.93 6.35
N LEU A 130 -0.98 -11.72 5.37
CA LEU A 130 0.43 -12.09 5.23
C LEU A 130 1.31 -10.85 5.02
N TRP A 131 0.95 -9.99 4.08
CA TRP A 131 1.68 -8.75 3.81
C TRP A 131 1.73 -7.83 5.04
N TYR A 132 0.61 -7.73 5.75
CA TYR A 132 0.54 -6.93 6.97
C TYR A 132 1.53 -7.44 8.02
N ALA A 133 1.53 -8.75 8.29
CA ALA A 133 2.42 -9.37 9.27
C ALA A 133 3.89 -9.33 8.84
N ASP A 134 4.19 -9.66 7.58
CA ASP A 134 5.57 -9.81 7.10
C ASP A 134 6.28 -8.47 6.86
N VAL A 135 5.52 -7.46 6.38
CA VAL A 135 6.10 -6.22 5.87
C VAL A 135 5.60 -5.00 6.63
N VAL A 136 4.27 -4.82 6.72
CA VAL A 136 3.71 -3.55 7.20
C VAL A 136 4.08 -3.27 8.65
N THR A 137 4.00 -4.26 9.52
CA THR A 137 4.35 -4.13 10.96
C THR A 137 5.82 -3.79 11.19
N ARG A 138 6.70 -4.17 10.26
CA ARG A 138 8.16 -3.97 10.38
C ARG A 138 8.66 -2.69 9.72
N THR A 139 7.95 -2.21 8.69
CA THR A 139 8.45 -1.11 7.84
C THR A 139 7.68 0.19 7.96
N ASN A 140 6.52 0.18 8.63
CA ASN A 140 5.70 1.39 8.76
C ASN A 140 5.63 1.83 10.23
N SER A 141 5.83 3.11 10.45
CA SER A 141 5.70 3.73 11.77
C SER A 141 4.25 3.67 12.31
N GLU A 142 3.26 3.65 11.42
CA GLU A 142 1.83 3.62 11.75
C GLU A 142 1.09 2.48 11.02
N PRO A 143 1.36 1.21 11.37
CA PRO A 143 0.74 0.07 10.72
C PRO A 143 -0.79 0.08 10.78
N ARG A 144 -1.36 0.60 11.88
CA ARG A 144 -2.81 0.70 12.12
C ARG A 144 -3.55 1.46 11.01
N ASN A 145 -2.91 2.46 10.42
CA ASN A 145 -3.51 3.23 9.32
C ASN A 145 -3.70 2.37 8.08
N ILE A 146 -2.74 1.51 7.76
CA ILE A 146 -2.84 0.59 6.63
C ILE A 146 -3.90 -0.48 6.93
N ARG A 147 -3.92 -1.03 8.15
CA ARG A 147 -4.91 -2.00 8.59
C ARG A 147 -6.33 -1.46 8.43
N ARG A 148 -6.56 -0.22 8.88
CA ARG A 148 -7.85 0.45 8.73
C ARG A 148 -8.28 0.61 7.27
N VAL A 149 -7.36 0.97 6.35
CA VAL A 149 -7.66 1.06 4.92
C VAL A 149 -8.05 -0.29 4.36
N LEU A 150 -7.31 -1.35 4.70
CA LEU A 150 -7.62 -2.71 4.28
C LEU A 150 -9.01 -3.12 4.75
N GLU A 151 -9.29 -3.04 6.04
CA GLU A 151 -10.53 -3.52 6.66
C GLU A 151 -11.76 -2.69 6.24
N LYS A 152 -11.60 -1.38 6.09
CA LYS A 152 -12.73 -0.51 5.77
C LYS A 152 -13.09 -0.45 4.30
N ASP A 153 -12.08 -0.41 3.44
CA ASP A 153 -12.26 -0.02 2.04
C ASP A 153 -11.92 -1.16 1.05
N VAL A 154 -10.93 -2.00 1.35
CA VAL A 154 -10.41 -2.99 0.40
C VAL A 154 -11.06 -4.36 0.58
N LEU A 155 -10.98 -4.92 1.78
CA LEU A 155 -11.43 -6.29 2.05
C LEU A 155 -12.93 -6.49 1.86
N PRO A 156 -13.82 -5.52 2.20
CA PRO A 156 -15.25 -5.66 1.93
C PRO A 156 -15.58 -5.76 0.44
N ALA A 157 -14.76 -5.18 -0.43
CA ALA A 157 -15.01 -5.14 -1.86
C ALA A 157 -14.39 -6.32 -2.64
N ILE A 158 -13.18 -6.72 -2.28
CA ILE A 158 -12.40 -7.71 -3.04
C ILE A 158 -11.72 -8.78 -2.16
N GLY A 159 -12.02 -8.82 -0.85
CA GLY A 159 -11.33 -9.71 0.09
C GLY A 159 -11.40 -11.18 -0.28
N ASP A 160 -12.55 -11.64 -0.74
CA ASP A 160 -12.80 -13.05 -1.10
C ASP A 160 -12.34 -13.39 -2.54
N LYS A 161 -11.99 -12.37 -3.35
CA LYS A 161 -11.49 -12.62 -4.70
C LYS A 161 -10.08 -13.21 -4.67
N PRO A 162 -9.77 -14.19 -5.53
CA PRO A 162 -8.40 -14.59 -5.78
C PRO A 162 -7.56 -13.38 -6.25
N VAL A 163 -6.34 -13.26 -5.75
CA VAL A 163 -5.44 -12.14 -6.11
C VAL A 163 -5.22 -12.04 -7.63
N ALA A 164 -5.17 -13.20 -8.32
CA ALA A 164 -4.97 -13.26 -9.76
C ALA A 164 -6.16 -12.73 -10.59
N ASP A 165 -7.35 -12.68 -10.00
CA ASP A 165 -8.61 -12.36 -10.68
C ASP A 165 -9.08 -10.92 -10.42
N VAL A 166 -8.31 -10.13 -9.65
CA VAL A 166 -8.62 -8.71 -9.39
C VAL A 166 -8.26 -7.87 -10.59
N THR A 167 -9.19 -7.02 -11.01
CA THR A 167 -9.10 -6.21 -12.22
C THR A 167 -8.95 -4.71 -11.93
N ILE A 168 -8.60 -3.92 -12.94
CA ILE A 168 -8.58 -2.45 -12.85
C ILE A 168 -9.94 -1.87 -12.44
N PRO A 169 -11.08 -2.30 -13.03
CA PRO A 169 -12.41 -1.85 -12.61
C PRO A 169 -12.70 -2.08 -11.12
N ASP A 170 -12.23 -3.19 -10.54
CA ASP A 170 -12.39 -3.43 -9.09
C ASP A 170 -11.72 -2.34 -8.26
N ILE A 171 -10.51 -1.93 -8.64
CA ILE A 171 -9.78 -0.89 -7.92
C ILE A 171 -10.42 0.48 -8.10
N LEU A 172 -10.91 0.79 -9.30
CA LEU A 172 -11.64 2.03 -9.57
C LEU A 172 -12.92 2.10 -8.73
N ALA A 173 -13.70 1.02 -8.67
CA ALA A 173 -14.91 0.97 -7.85
C ALA A 173 -14.62 1.26 -6.36
N ILE A 174 -13.53 0.69 -5.81
CA ILE A 174 -13.10 0.97 -4.43
C ILE A 174 -12.74 2.45 -4.26
N THR A 175 -11.92 2.99 -5.15
CA THR A 175 -11.47 4.38 -5.03
C THR A 175 -12.61 5.38 -5.23
N ASP A 176 -13.55 5.10 -6.14
CA ASP A 176 -14.73 5.93 -6.38
C ASP A 176 -15.70 5.91 -5.19
N ALA A 177 -15.89 4.76 -4.55
CA ALA A 177 -16.65 4.66 -3.30
C ALA A 177 -16.02 5.50 -2.16
N VAL A 178 -14.69 5.56 -2.09
CA VAL A 178 -13.98 6.42 -1.13
C VAL A 178 -14.15 7.89 -1.48
N LYS A 179 -14.08 8.27 -2.76
CA LYS A 179 -14.30 9.64 -3.25
C LYS A 179 -15.73 10.11 -2.99
N ALA A 180 -16.73 9.24 -3.21
CA ALA A 180 -18.13 9.56 -2.96
C ALA A 180 -18.42 10.00 -1.50
N ARG A 181 -17.51 9.65 -0.56
CA ARG A 181 -17.55 10.10 0.83
C ARG A 181 -16.84 11.45 1.05
N GLY A 182 -16.43 12.15 0.00
CA GLY A 182 -15.67 13.41 0.07
C GLY A 182 -14.20 13.22 0.51
N ALA A 183 -13.60 12.05 0.33
CA ALA A 183 -12.30 11.69 0.87
C ALA A 183 -11.25 11.40 -0.23
N ASP A 184 -11.04 12.32 -1.15
CA ASP A 184 -10.15 12.19 -2.31
C ASP A 184 -8.73 11.73 -1.95
N GLN A 185 -8.13 12.33 -0.91
CA GLN A 185 -6.78 11.96 -0.47
C GLN A 185 -6.74 10.54 0.10
N MET A 186 -7.82 10.10 0.73
CA MET A 186 -7.96 8.73 1.21
C MET A 186 -8.09 7.75 0.05
N ALA A 187 -8.79 8.13 -1.03
CA ALA A 187 -8.87 7.31 -2.25
C ALA A 187 -7.48 7.07 -2.87
N LEU A 188 -6.64 8.13 -2.94
CA LEU A 188 -5.24 8.00 -3.36
C LEU A 188 -4.44 7.09 -2.43
N GLN A 189 -4.61 7.24 -1.13
CA GLN A 189 -3.95 6.37 -0.14
C GLN A 189 -4.40 4.92 -0.29
N THR A 190 -5.70 4.68 -0.46
CA THR A 190 -6.28 3.34 -0.68
C THR A 190 -5.66 2.67 -1.90
N ARG A 191 -5.61 3.38 -3.04
CA ARG A 191 -4.93 2.89 -4.25
C ARG A 191 -3.45 2.56 -3.99
N ASN A 192 -2.73 3.39 -3.24
CA ASN A 192 -1.32 3.14 -2.93
C ASN A 192 -1.12 1.94 -1.99
N VAL A 193 -2.03 1.71 -1.05
CA VAL A 193 -2.05 0.51 -0.20
C VAL A 193 -2.25 -0.74 -1.06
N ILE A 194 -3.26 -0.73 -1.95
CA ILE A 194 -3.53 -1.84 -2.87
C ILE A 194 -2.32 -2.08 -3.79
N LYS A 195 -1.73 -1.01 -4.35
CA LYS A 195 -0.52 -1.13 -5.20
C LYS A 195 0.62 -1.85 -4.48
N ARG A 196 0.85 -1.55 -3.20
CA ARG A 196 1.90 -2.20 -2.39
C ARG A 196 1.57 -3.66 -2.09
N LEU A 197 0.31 -3.97 -1.76
CA LEU A 197 -0.18 -5.33 -1.54
C LEU A 197 0.03 -6.19 -2.80
N PHE A 198 -0.36 -5.70 -3.97
CA PHE A 198 -0.19 -6.43 -5.23
C PHE A 198 1.27 -6.55 -5.66
N ALA A 199 2.12 -5.58 -5.34
CA ALA A 199 3.57 -5.73 -5.53
C ALA A 199 4.14 -6.89 -4.68
N TYR A 200 3.67 -7.05 -3.44
CA TYR A 200 4.03 -8.18 -2.60
C TYR A 200 3.51 -9.51 -3.17
N ALA A 201 2.27 -9.55 -3.70
CA ALA A 201 1.70 -10.73 -4.33
C ALA A 201 2.48 -11.16 -5.59
N ILE A 202 2.93 -10.19 -6.41
CA ILE A 202 3.81 -10.45 -7.56
C ILE A 202 5.14 -11.05 -7.10
N ALA A 203 5.78 -10.48 -6.08
CA ALA A 203 7.03 -11.01 -5.52
C ALA A 203 6.90 -12.45 -4.98
N ARG A 204 5.69 -12.87 -4.62
CA ARG A 204 5.35 -14.25 -4.19
C ARG A 204 4.85 -15.14 -5.34
N GLY A 205 4.87 -14.68 -6.59
CA GLY A 205 4.48 -15.44 -7.77
C GLY A 205 2.98 -15.75 -7.88
N LYS A 206 2.12 -15.02 -7.15
CA LYS A 206 0.67 -15.29 -7.07
C LYS A 206 -0.15 -14.55 -8.12
N THR A 207 0.41 -13.50 -8.67
CA THR A 207 -0.13 -12.77 -9.84
C THR A 207 1.03 -12.20 -10.65
N ARG A 208 0.78 -11.91 -11.92
CA ARG A 208 1.75 -11.24 -12.81
C ARG A 208 1.42 -9.78 -13.04
N PHE A 209 0.27 -9.33 -12.58
CA PHE A 209 -0.27 -8.01 -12.86
C PHE A 209 -0.65 -7.28 -11.58
N ASN A 210 -0.35 -5.97 -11.54
CA ASN A 210 -0.74 -5.09 -10.45
C ASN A 210 -1.81 -4.10 -10.96
N PRO A 211 -3.10 -4.34 -10.69
CA PRO A 211 -4.17 -3.52 -11.23
C PRO A 211 -4.13 -2.08 -10.71
N ALA A 212 -3.65 -1.86 -9.48
CA ALA A 212 -3.53 -0.52 -8.92
C ALA A 212 -2.33 0.26 -9.48
N ALA A 213 -1.30 -0.41 -10.00
CA ALA A 213 -0.16 0.27 -10.62
C ALA A 213 -0.51 0.85 -11.99
N ALA A 214 -1.45 0.24 -12.72
CA ALA A 214 -1.93 0.70 -14.00
C ALA A 214 -2.76 2.00 -13.92
N ILE A 215 -3.24 2.36 -12.73
CA ILE A 215 -4.04 3.57 -12.53
C ILE A 215 -3.12 4.72 -12.10
N GLU A 216 -3.01 5.77 -12.87
CA GLU A 216 -2.28 6.96 -12.46
C GLU A 216 -3.02 7.72 -11.36
N ALA A 217 -2.27 8.30 -10.42
CA ALA A 217 -2.84 9.04 -9.28
C ALA A 217 -3.81 10.16 -9.71
N ARG A 218 -3.49 10.86 -10.82
CA ARG A 218 -4.30 11.96 -11.35
C ARG A 218 -5.71 11.56 -11.78
N PHE A 219 -5.93 10.29 -12.15
CA PHE A 219 -7.27 9.79 -12.50
C PHE A 219 -8.15 9.52 -11.27
N ILE A 220 -7.55 9.41 -10.10
CA ILE A 220 -8.29 9.23 -8.85
C ILE A 220 -8.59 10.59 -8.22
N ALA A 221 -7.55 11.38 -7.95
CA ALA A 221 -7.67 12.72 -7.40
C ALA A 221 -6.37 13.51 -7.62
N THR A 222 -6.49 14.82 -7.76
CA THR A 222 -5.33 15.70 -7.75
C THR A 222 -4.92 15.93 -6.29
N ALA A 223 -3.67 15.58 -5.97
CA ALA A 223 -3.11 15.90 -4.67
C ALA A 223 -3.06 17.44 -4.53
N ARG A 224 -3.96 18.01 -3.75
CA ARG A 224 -3.88 19.43 -3.41
C ARG A 224 -2.83 19.58 -2.32
N SER A 225 -1.71 20.22 -2.65
CA SER A 225 -0.77 20.70 -1.65
C SER A 225 -1.47 21.78 -0.83
N ARG A 226 -1.50 21.62 0.49
CA ARG A 226 -1.97 22.68 1.36
C ARG A 226 -0.88 23.75 1.41
N ASP A 227 -1.23 24.98 1.09
CA ASP A 227 -0.31 26.14 1.06
C ASP A 227 -0.83 27.28 1.93
N VAL A 228 -0.86 27.03 3.24
CA VAL A 228 -1.33 27.99 4.23
C VAL A 228 -0.17 28.47 5.09
N ALA A 229 0.16 29.75 4.97
CA ALA A 229 1.00 30.49 5.90
C ALA A 229 0.19 31.66 6.47
N LEU A 230 0.11 31.73 7.80
CA LEU A 230 -0.59 32.79 8.49
C LEU A 230 0.23 34.09 8.42
N SER A 231 -0.43 35.21 8.26
CA SER A 231 0.18 36.53 8.42
C SER A 231 0.52 36.80 9.90
N GLN A 232 1.35 37.80 10.16
CA GLN A 232 1.70 38.21 11.53
C GLN A 232 0.45 38.58 12.34
N ALA A 233 -0.47 39.33 11.76
CA ALA A 233 -1.75 39.68 12.40
C ALA A 233 -2.59 38.44 12.74
N GLU A 234 -2.67 37.46 11.82
CA GLU A 234 -3.40 36.19 12.06
C GLU A 234 -2.74 35.37 13.16
N ILE A 235 -1.41 35.35 13.29
CA ILE A 235 -0.70 34.69 14.40
C ILE A 235 -1.10 35.35 15.72
N GLY A 236 -1.08 36.67 15.82
CA GLY A 236 -1.50 37.39 16.99
C GLY A 236 -2.96 37.09 17.37
N GLN A 237 -3.87 37.17 16.39
CA GLN A 237 -5.28 36.88 16.57
C GLN A 237 -5.51 35.43 17.04
N LEU A 238 -4.87 34.47 16.38
CA LEU A 238 -4.90 33.05 16.73
C LEU A 238 -4.51 32.82 18.20
N LEU A 239 -3.35 33.31 18.60
CA LEU A 239 -2.82 33.09 19.94
C LEU A 239 -3.66 33.81 21.01
N ARG A 240 -4.12 35.03 20.79
CA ARG A 240 -5.06 35.72 21.67
C ARG A 240 -6.34 34.90 21.87
N GLY A 241 -6.94 34.42 20.75
CA GLY A 241 -8.12 33.57 20.81
C GLY A 241 -7.89 32.26 21.59
N ILE A 242 -6.74 31.61 21.38
CA ILE A 242 -6.35 30.41 22.13
C ILE A 242 -6.26 30.73 23.62
N TYR A 243 -5.59 31.83 24.01
CA TYR A 243 -5.44 32.20 25.42
C TYR A 243 -6.75 32.63 26.09
N GLN A 244 -7.66 33.25 25.37
CA GLN A 244 -9.00 33.64 25.86
C GLN A 244 -9.99 32.46 25.93
N SER A 245 -9.74 31.38 25.19
CA SER A 245 -10.64 30.23 25.13
C SER A 245 -10.73 29.44 26.43
N SER A 246 -11.70 28.53 26.51
CA SER A 246 -11.90 27.64 27.65
C SER A 246 -11.07 26.35 27.64
N ILE A 247 -10.21 26.14 26.60
CA ILE A 247 -9.37 24.94 26.59
C ILE A 247 -8.34 24.95 27.70
N ARG A 248 -7.88 23.77 28.10
CA ARG A 248 -6.94 23.60 29.21
C ARG A 248 -5.66 24.40 29.00
N ARG A 249 -5.13 24.97 30.08
CA ARG A 249 -3.89 25.76 30.07
C ARG A 249 -2.73 25.01 29.40
N GLN A 250 -2.56 23.72 29.70
CA GLN A 250 -1.54 22.88 29.07
C GLN A 250 -1.65 22.85 27.53
N TYR A 251 -2.87 22.84 26.96
CA TYR A 251 -3.07 22.84 25.52
C TYR A 251 -2.79 24.20 24.89
N LYS A 252 -3.09 25.30 25.61
CA LYS A 252 -2.72 26.65 25.18
C LYS A 252 -1.22 26.78 25.07
N LEU A 253 -0.48 26.38 26.09
CA LEU A 253 0.99 26.39 26.11
C LEU A 253 1.57 25.49 25.02
N ALA A 254 1.04 24.28 24.84
CA ALA A 254 1.49 23.36 23.81
C ALA A 254 1.30 23.91 22.40
N LEU A 255 0.16 24.55 22.11
CA LEU A 255 -0.11 25.15 20.81
C LEU A 255 0.84 26.33 20.55
N HIS A 256 1.12 27.15 21.57
CA HIS A 256 2.07 28.25 21.45
C HIS A 256 3.51 27.75 21.25
N LEU A 257 3.95 26.75 22.02
CA LEU A 257 5.25 26.10 21.83
C LEU A 257 5.43 25.54 20.41
N LEU A 258 4.38 24.98 19.80
CA LEU A 258 4.42 24.50 18.42
C LEU A 258 4.65 25.62 17.41
N VAL A 259 4.17 26.83 17.70
CA VAL A 259 4.47 28.04 16.90
C VAL A 259 5.92 28.47 17.11
N LEU A 260 6.38 28.58 18.35
CA LEU A 260 7.72 29.12 18.66
C LEU A 260 8.87 28.19 18.26
N CYS A 261 8.75 26.89 18.55
CA CYS A 261 9.85 25.94 18.39
C CYS A 261 9.92 25.30 16.99
N MET A 262 8.95 25.57 16.10
CA MET A 262 8.90 25.01 14.74
C MET A 262 8.98 23.48 14.67
N ILE A 263 8.60 22.78 15.73
CA ILE A 263 8.65 21.32 15.86
C ILE A 263 7.36 20.65 15.36
N ARG A 264 7.41 19.34 15.14
CA ARG A 264 6.19 18.59 14.80
C ARG A 264 5.37 18.31 16.05
N LYS A 265 4.04 18.32 15.90
CA LYS A 265 3.10 18.03 17.01
C LYS A 265 3.45 16.73 17.74
N GLY A 266 3.80 15.67 17.01
CA GLY A 266 4.19 14.39 17.60
C GLY A 266 5.46 14.46 18.45
N GLU A 267 6.39 15.32 18.09
CA GLU A 267 7.62 15.56 18.85
C GLU A 267 7.31 16.17 20.21
N LEU A 268 6.42 17.19 20.27
CA LEU A 268 5.99 17.77 21.53
C LEU A 268 5.15 16.84 22.39
N ILE A 269 4.19 16.11 21.78
CA ILE A 269 3.35 15.18 22.53
C ILE A 269 4.20 14.10 23.20
N GLY A 270 5.20 13.57 22.51
CA GLY A 270 6.09 12.55 23.04
C GLY A 270 7.30 13.11 23.81
N ALA A 271 7.32 14.41 24.15
CA ALA A 271 8.43 15.02 24.88
C ALA A 271 8.52 14.54 26.33
N ARG A 272 9.72 14.35 26.82
CA ARG A 272 10.03 13.98 28.20
C ARG A 272 10.86 15.07 28.87
N TRP A 273 10.76 15.16 30.20
CA TRP A 273 11.51 16.19 30.95
C TRP A 273 13.02 15.96 30.92
N ASP A 274 13.48 14.73 30.79
CA ASP A 274 14.89 14.39 30.67
C ASP A 274 15.54 14.80 29.35
N GLU A 275 14.74 15.24 28.37
CA GLU A 275 15.20 15.78 27.07
C GLU A 275 15.45 17.29 27.10
N ILE A 276 15.02 18.00 28.15
CA ILE A 276 15.02 19.48 28.23
C ILE A 276 16.08 19.92 29.23
N ASP A 277 17.11 20.60 28.71
CA ASP A 277 18.15 21.26 29.49
C ASP A 277 17.76 22.73 29.70
N PHE A 278 17.23 23.04 30.87
CA PHE A 278 16.80 24.39 31.22
C PHE A 278 17.98 25.37 31.40
N GLU A 279 19.16 24.87 31.85
CA GLU A 279 20.35 25.69 32.03
C GLU A 279 20.91 26.18 30.69
N LYS A 280 20.97 25.26 29.71
CA LYS A 280 21.41 25.58 28.34
C LYS A 280 20.30 26.18 27.47
N SER A 281 19.05 26.15 27.95
CA SER A 281 17.88 26.49 27.14
C SER A 281 17.83 25.70 25.83
N GLU A 282 17.88 24.37 25.95
CA GLU A 282 17.96 23.44 24.84
C GLU A 282 17.02 22.24 25.07
N TRP A 283 16.43 21.76 23.97
CA TRP A 283 15.66 20.53 23.96
C TRP A 283 16.27 19.56 22.95
N LEU A 284 16.77 18.43 23.41
CA LEU A 284 17.32 17.37 22.57
C LEU A 284 16.26 16.29 22.34
N ILE A 285 15.69 16.27 21.12
CA ILE A 285 14.77 15.23 20.70
C ILE A 285 15.59 14.03 20.24
N PRO A 286 15.47 12.85 20.90
CA PRO A 286 16.29 11.68 20.58
C PRO A 286 15.93 11.09 19.21
N ALA A 287 16.90 10.39 18.61
CA ALA A 287 16.82 9.84 17.25
C ALA A 287 15.59 8.94 17.04
N GLU A 288 15.28 8.10 18.03
CA GLU A 288 14.20 7.10 17.99
C GLU A 288 12.81 7.73 17.79
N ARG A 289 12.66 9.02 18.15
CA ARG A 289 11.43 9.78 17.98
C ARG A 289 11.39 10.62 16.71
N MET A 290 12.52 10.66 15.99
CA MET A 290 12.64 11.44 14.76
C MET A 290 12.39 10.57 13.52
N LYS A 291 11.71 11.14 12.52
CA LYS A 291 11.37 10.45 11.27
C LYS A 291 12.57 9.89 10.49
N LYS A 292 13.78 10.41 10.77
CA LYS A 292 15.02 10.11 10.04
C LYS A 292 16.10 9.48 10.91
N ASP A 293 15.74 9.01 12.10
CA ASP A 293 16.64 8.36 13.06
C ASP A 293 17.92 9.19 13.36
N LYS A 294 17.74 10.54 13.40
CA LYS A 294 18.81 11.47 13.79
C LYS A 294 18.29 12.38 14.90
N PRO A 295 19.06 12.61 15.98
CA PRO A 295 18.63 13.50 17.04
C PRO A 295 18.47 14.92 16.50
N HIS A 296 17.56 15.67 17.12
CA HIS A 296 17.32 17.06 16.77
C HIS A 296 17.42 17.95 18.00
N LEU A 297 18.43 18.83 18.01
CA LEU A 297 18.61 19.83 19.03
C LEU A 297 17.83 21.11 18.68
N VAL A 298 16.91 21.51 19.56
CA VAL A 298 16.09 22.71 19.44
C VAL A 298 16.56 23.74 20.47
N PRO A 299 17.15 24.86 20.04
CA PRO A 299 17.41 25.99 20.95
C PRO A 299 16.07 26.60 21.38
N LEU A 300 15.91 26.84 22.66
CA LEU A 300 14.69 27.39 23.22
C LEU A 300 14.82 28.90 23.43
N SER A 301 13.83 29.67 22.98
CA SER A 301 13.69 31.07 23.30
C SER A 301 13.32 31.23 24.79
N LYS A 302 13.51 32.43 25.34
CA LYS A 302 13.11 32.76 26.74
C LYS A 302 11.65 32.44 27.00
N GLN A 303 10.77 32.75 26.05
CA GLN A 303 9.34 32.48 26.11
C GLN A 303 9.06 30.97 26.12
N ALA A 304 9.76 30.18 25.30
CA ALA A 304 9.60 28.74 25.27
C ALA A 304 10.06 28.09 26.57
N VAL A 305 11.18 28.53 27.16
CA VAL A 305 11.66 28.08 28.47
C VAL A 305 10.61 28.33 29.54
N ALA A 306 10.09 29.57 29.65
CA ALA A 306 9.04 29.90 30.63
C ALA A 306 7.77 29.03 30.47
N MET A 307 7.37 28.72 29.21
CA MET A 307 6.24 27.83 28.97
C MET A 307 6.53 26.39 29.36
N PHE A 308 7.73 25.88 29.16
CA PHE A 308 8.11 24.54 29.64
C PHE A 308 8.16 24.49 31.16
N GLU A 309 8.63 25.53 31.84
CA GLU A 309 8.60 25.62 33.31
C GLU A 309 7.18 25.60 33.84
N GLU A 310 6.27 26.37 33.24
CA GLU A 310 4.84 26.33 33.59
C GLU A 310 4.24 24.96 33.35
N LEU A 311 4.51 24.32 32.23
CA LEU A 311 4.07 22.97 31.93
C LEU A 311 4.60 21.95 32.95
N ARG A 312 5.84 22.12 33.43
CA ARG A 312 6.44 21.27 34.46
C ARG A 312 5.67 21.34 35.77
N GLY A 313 5.23 22.54 36.17
CA GLY A 313 4.35 22.71 37.31
C GLY A 313 2.99 22.04 37.13
N LEU A 314 2.45 22.05 35.92
CA LEU A 314 1.15 21.45 35.59
C LEU A 314 1.20 19.91 35.36
N ALA A 315 2.36 19.35 35.03
CA ALA A 315 2.52 17.94 34.72
C ALA A 315 2.61 17.01 35.92
N SER A 316 2.61 17.58 37.13
CA SER A 316 2.75 16.84 38.39
C SER A 316 4.06 15.98 38.40
N LYS A 317 3.96 14.69 38.74
CA LYS A 317 5.09 13.77 38.78
C LYS A 317 5.28 12.96 37.48
N SER A 318 4.64 13.37 36.40
CA SER A 318 4.79 12.68 35.10
C SER A 318 6.19 12.88 34.50
N ALA A 319 6.71 11.85 33.86
CA ALA A 319 7.92 11.97 33.04
C ALA A 319 7.64 12.69 31.69
N TRP A 320 6.39 12.80 31.28
CA TRP A 320 5.97 13.41 30.03
C TRP A 320 5.69 14.90 30.21
N VAL A 321 6.09 15.71 29.23
CA VAL A 321 5.74 17.14 29.15
C VAL A 321 4.23 17.33 28.99
N MET A 322 3.60 16.46 28.22
CA MET A 322 2.18 16.48 27.93
C MET A 322 1.49 15.18 28.43
N PRO A 323 1.34 14.99 29.75
CA PRO A 323 0.75 13.76 30.26
C PRO A 323 -0.74 13.64 29.93
N SER A 324 -1.20 12.41 29.75
CA SER A 324 -2.62 12.10 29.63
C SER A 324 -3.35 12.41 30.96
N ARG A 325 -4.58 12.91 30.86
CA ARG A 325 -5.42 13.12 32.04
C ARG A 325 -5.86 11.82 32.72
N ASN A 326 -5.88 10.72 31.97
CA ASN A 326 -6.35 9.42 32.44
C ASN A 326 -5.24 8.65 33.16
N THR A 327 -4.00 8.88 32.77
CA THR A 327 -2.81 8.26 33.37
C THR A 327 -1.58 9.15 33.17
N LEU A 328 -0.81 9.35 34.23
CA LEU A 328 0.45 10.11 34.14
C LEU A 328 1.58 9.30 33.48
N LYS A 329 1.35 8.02 33.20
CA LYS A 329 2.34 7.12 32.60
C LYS A 329 2.41 7.22 31.07
N GLU A 330 1.44 7.90 30.46
CA GLU A 330 1.33 8.03 29.01
C GLU A 330 1.14 9.51 28.61
N PRO A 331 1.59 9.91 27.42
CA PRO A 331 1.32 11.24 26.90
C PRO A 331 -0.14 11.35 26.44
N ILE A 332 -0.59 12.58 26.12
CA ILE A 332 -1.90 12.82 25.50
C ILE A 332 -1.99 12.13 24.13
N ALA A 333 -3.21 11.78 23.72
CA ALA A 333 -3.43 11.21 22.39
C ALA A 333 -3.07 12.21 21.28
N HIS A 334 -2.57 11.70 20.15
CA HIS A 334 -2.19 12.51 18.98
C HIS A 334 -3.32 13.39 18.42
N SER A 335 -4.59 13.03 18.63
CA SER A 335 -5.76 13.81 18.22
C SER A 335 -6.10 14.96 19.16
N THR A 336 -5.62 14.95 20.41
CA THR A 336 -6.06 15.87 21.48
C THR A 336 -5.90 17.34 21.10
N LEU A 337 -4.72 17.76 20.65
CA LEU A 337 -4.48 19.15 20.27
C LEU A 337 -5.29 19.54 19.01
N ASN A 338 -5.49 18.62 18.07
CA ASN A 338 -6.33 18.88 16.92
C ASN A 338 -7.79 19.08 17.29
N GLN A 339 -8.30 18.28 18.27
CA GLN A 339 -9.66 18.43 18.76
C GLN A 339 -9.82 19.73 19.54
N ALA A 340 -8.83 20.07 20.38
CA ALA A 340 -8.84 21.31 21.15
C ALA A 340 -8.93 22.54 20.23
N ILE A 341 -8.13 22.61 19.15
CA ILE A 341 -8.13 23.77 18.27
C ILE A 341 -9.36 23.82 17.35
N ARG A 342 -9.89 22.67 16.93
CA ARG A 342 -11.10 22.58 16.10
C ARG A 342 -12.38 23.03 16.83
N SER A 343 -12.38 22.99 18.15
CA SER A 343 -13.52 23.44 18.97
C SER A 343 -13.59 24.97 19.13
N LEU A 344 -12.61 25.71 18.57
CA LEU A 344 -12.47 27.15 18.73
C LEU A 344 -12.80 27.86 17.41
N ASP A 345 -13.59 28.91 17.50
CA ASP A 345 -13.71 29.92 16.45
C ASP A 345 -12.64 30.99 16.71
N LEU A 346 -11.61 31.02 15.89
CA LEU A 346 -10.45 31.90 16.08
C LEU A 346 -10.44 33.07 15.09
N GLY A 347 -11.41 33.12 14.16
CA GLY A 347 -11.56 34.21 13.20
C GLY A 347 -10.40 34.32 12.19
N VAL A 348 -9.57 33.28 12.05
CA VAL A 348 -8.48 33.20 11.07
C VAL A 348 -8.85 32.25 9.95
N ARG A 349 -8.13 32.32 8.82
CA ARG A 349 -8.32 31.37 7.71
C ARG A 349 -8.21 29.90 8.16
N ASP A 350 -8.80 28.98 7.39
CA ASP A 350 -8.70 27.54 7.69
C ASP A 350 -7.25 27.07 7.71
N PHE A 351 -6.80 26.51 8.82
CA PHE A 351 -5.45 26.03 9.04
C PHE A 351 -5.44 24.69 9.82
N VAL A 352 -4.30 24.04 9.80
CA VAL A 352 -4.00 22.88 10.66
C VAL A 352 -2.73 23.14 11.47
N ILE A 353 -2.56 22.44 12.58
CA ILE A 353 -1.37 22.65 13.46
C ILE A 353 -0.04 22.55 12.69
N HIS A 354 0.03 21.74 11.64
CA HIS A 354 1.24 21.63 10.83
C HIS A 354 1.57 22.91 10.05
N ASP A 355 0.57 23.73 9.75
CA ASP A 355 0.77 25.02 9.05
C ASP A 355 1.54 26.03 9.92
N PHE A 356 1.62 25.86 11.24
CA PHE A 356 2.47 26.68 12.12
C PHE A 356 3.94 26.64 11.68
N ARG A 357 4.44 25.50 11.31
CA ARG A 357 5.82 25.34 10.83
C ARG A 357 6.05 26.05 9.51
N ARG A 358 5.08 25.98 8.60
CA ARG A 358 5.12 26.71 7.33
C ARG A 358 5.05 28.22 7.57
N THR A 359 4.14 28.63 8.46
CA THR A 359 4.00 30.03 8.88
C THR A 359 5.32 30.59 9.40
N ALA A 360 5.94 29.93 10.38
CA ALA A 360 7.23 30.35 10.91
C ALA A 360 8.32 30.38 9.84
N SER A 361 8.41 29.35 9.01
CA SER A 361 9.35 29.30 7.88
C SER A 361 9.17 30.46 6.93
N THR A 362 7.93 30.75 6.51
CA THR A 362 7.63 31.85 5.60
C THR A 362 8.02 33.20 6.24
N GLN A 363 7.61 33.45 7.48
CA GLN A 363 7.91 34.72 8.18
C GLN A 363 9.42 34.93 8.38
N LEU A 364 10.17 33.86 8.68
CA LEU A 364 11.62 33.93 8.83
C LEU A 364 12.35 34.18 7.49
N HIS A 365 11.87 33.61 6.39
CA HIS A 365 12.41 33.88 5.06
C HIS A 365 12.13 35.35 4.65
N GLU A 366 10.90 35.85 4.88
CA GLU A 366 10.54 37.25 4.63
C GLU A 366 11.35 38.20 5.49
N ALA A 367 11.75 37.83 6.70
CA ALA A 367 12.64 38.60 7.56
C ALA A 367 14.12 38.52 7.15
N GLY A 368 14.45 37.73 6.11
CA GLY A 368 15.80 37.66 5.55
C GLY A 368 16.77 36.71 6.27
N PHE A 369 16.26 35.79 7.12
CA PHE A 369 17.10 34.76 7.74
C PHE A 369 17.63 33.73 6.73
N ASN A 370 18.81 33.22 7.00
CA ASN A 370 19.44 32.22 6.15
C ASN A 370 18.59 30.96 6.05
N SER A 371 18.29 30.50 4.84
CA SER A 371 17.50 29.31 4.55
C SER A 371 18.06 28.04 5.21
N ASP A 372 19.39 27.89 5.36
CA ASP A 372 19.98 26.73 6.01
C ASP A 372 19.65 26.66 7.51
N TRP A 373 19.55 27.80 8.17
CA TRP A 373 19.18 27.89 9.58
C TRP A 373 17.71 27.48 9.77
N ILE A 374 16.85 27.97 8.87
CA ILE A 374 15.40 27.68 8.88
C ILE A 374 15.18 26.19 8.61
N GLU A 375 15.79 25.64 7.56
CA GLU A 375 15.66 24.21 7.22
C GLU A 375 16.19 23.31 8.35
N LYS A 376 17.28 23.70 8.99
CA LYS A 376 17.84 22.99 10.14
C LYS A 376 16.90 23.05 11.36
N ALA A 377 16.27 24.20 11.64
CA ALA A 377 15.26 24.34 12.69
C ALA A 377 14.03 23.49 12.43
N LEU A 378 13.66 23.31 11.16
CA LEU A 378 12.59 22.40 10.73
C LEU A 378 12.99 20.92 10.76
N ALA A 379 14.21 20.56 11.12
CA ALA A 379 14.75 19.20 10.97
C ALA A 379 14.50 18.62 9.56
N HIS A 380 14.69 19.45 8.52
CA HIS A 380 14.66 19.04 7.14
C HIS A 380 16.08 18.65 6.70
N GLU A 381 16.20 17.52 6.00
CA GLU A 381 17.46 17.16 5.37
C GLU A 381 17.62 17.88 4.04
N GLN A 382 18.76 18.51 3.88
CA GLN A 382 19.16 19.04 2.59
C GLN A 382 19.42 17.88 1.63
N LYS A 383 18.83 17.95 0.43
CA LYS A 383 19.00 16.92 -0.60
C LYS A 383 20.16 17.26 -1.54
N GLY A 384 20.71 16.25 -2.20
CA GLY A 384 21.77 16.41 -3.20
C GLY A 384 23.13 16.75 -2.61
N VAL A 385 24.00 17.33 -3.42
CA VAL A 385 25.40 17.66 -3.08
C VAL A 385 25.50 18.52 -1.80
N ARG A 386 24.61 19.50 -1.65
CA ARG A 386 24.60 20.38 -0.47
C ARG A 386 24.41 19.61 0.84
N GLY A 387 23.54 18.60 0.86
CA GLY A 387 23.30 17.76 2.05
C GLY A 387 24.48 16.85 2.40
N VAL A 388 25.32 16.51 1.42
CA VAL A 388 26.53 15.72 1.65
C VAL A 388 27.62 16.55 2.35
N TYR A 389 27.81 17.79 1.95
CA TYR A 389 28.91 18.64 2.43
C TYR A 389 28.54 19.51 3.62
N ASN A 390 27.29 20.00 3.73
CA ASN A 390 26.87 20.86 4.83
C ASN A 390 26.39 20.03 6.04
N LYS A 391 27.27 19.86 7.04
CA LYS A 391 26.99 19.17 8.30
C LYS A 391 26.81 20.12 9.49
N ALA A 392 26.84 21.41 9.25
CA ALA A 392 26.79 22.41 10.31
C ALA A 392 25.44 22.39 11.05
N GLU A 393 25.46 22.57 12.35
CA GLU A 393 24.29 22.63 13.21
C GLU A 393 23.72 24.04 13.35
N TYR A 394 24.51 25.07 13.09
CA TYR A 394 24.13 26.51 13.19
C TYR A 394 23.47 26.86 14.52
N LEU A 395 23.94 26.31 15.64
CA LEU A 395 23.25 26.39 16.93
C LEU A 395 23.09 27.82 17.43
N ALA A 396 24.16 28.64 17.38
CA ALA A 396 24.14 30.02 17.79
C ALA A 396 23.16 30.87 16.94
N GLN A 397 23.26 30.71 15.62
CA GLN A 397 22.41 31.45 14.67
C GLN A 397 20.94 31.04 14.79
N ARG A 398 20.67 29.77 15.00
CA ARG A 398 19.30 29.24 15.24
C ARG A 398 18.74 29.75 16.57
N ARG A 399 19.58 29.91 17.59
CA ARG A 399 19.17 30.48 18.89
C ARG A 399 18.71 31.91 18.73
N GLU A 400 19.50 32.75 18.04
CA GLU A 400 19.16 34.14 17.74
C GLU A 400 17.88 34.22 16.87
N MET A 401 17.79 33.42 15.82
CA MET A 401 16.64 33.37 14.92
C MET A 401 15.35 32.96 15.67
N LEU A 402 15.39 31.93 16.51
CA LEU A 402 14.21 31.50 17.25
C LEU A 402 13.83 32.44 18.39
N GLN A 403 14.80 33.17 18.99
CA GLN A 403 14.51 34.24 19.92
C GLN A 403 13.80 35.39 19.22
N TRP A 404 14.35 35.89 18.06
CA TRP A 404 13.71 36.89 17.27
C TRP A 404 12.29 36.52 16.86
N TRP A 405 12.10 35.25 16.44
CA TRP A 405 10.77 34.73 16.10
C TRP A 405 9.81 34.80 17.29
N ALA A 406 10.24 34.38 18.44
CA ALA A 406 9.43 34.42 19.65
C ALA A 406 9.05 35.85 20.06
N ASP A 407 10.00 36.79 19.95
CA ASP A 407 9.76 38.21 20.24
C ASP A 407 8.75 38.83 19.24
N LEU A 408 8.84 38.45 17.95
CA LEU A 408 7.86 38.84 16.95
C LEU A 408 6.47 38.30 17.29
N VAL A 409 6.35 37.04 17.66
CA VAL A 409 5.07 36.40 18.02
C VAL A 409 4.47 37.11 19.24
N ASP A 410 5.25 37.37 20.28
CA ASP A 410 4.79 38.11 21.48
C ASP A 410 4.31 39.50 21.13
N ALA A 411 5.03 40.20 20.28
CA ALA A 411 4.62 41.54 19.81
C ALA A 411 3.27 41.51 19.07
N GLN A 412 2.99 40.45 18.33
CA GLN A 412 1.67 40.27 17.68
C GLN A 412 0.55 39.94 18.66
N ILE A 413 0.87 39.28 19.78
CA ILE A 413 -0.10 39.03 20.86
C ILE A 413 -0.41 40.34 21.62
N GLU A 414 0.61 41.14 21.92
CA GLU A 414 0.49 42.40 22.61
C GLU A 414 0.22 43.54 21.62
N GLU A 415 -1.04 43.88 21.40
CA GLU A 415 -1.41 45.02 20.53
C GLU A 415 -0.72 46.28 20.95
N GLY A 416 0.05 46.91 20.02
CA GLY A 416 0.65 48.21 20.18
C GLY A 416 2.16 48.25 20.38
N ARG A 417 2.89 47.14 20.49
CA ARG A 417 4.36 47.16 20.49
C ARG A 417 4.90 47.25 19.08
N LYS A 418 5.73 48.31 18.84
CA LYS A 418 6.49 48.47 17.58
C LYS A 418 7.50 47.32 17.46
N VAL A 419 7.34 46.47 16.47
CA VAL A 419 8.35 45.49 16.11
C VAL A 419 9.54 46.22 15.50
N VAL A 420 10.72 46.11 16.10
CA VAL A 420 11.96 46.57 15.48
C VAL A 420 12.42 45.50 14.50
N ILE A 421 12.19 45.74 13.21
CA ILE A 421 12.70 44.84 12.16
C ILE A 421 14.19 45.12 12.00
N GLY A 422 15.03 44.33 12.66
CA GLY A 422 16.47 44.32 12.44
C GLY A 422 16.80 43.74 11.07
N ARG A 423 17.60 44.46 10.26
CA ARG A 423 18.18 43.92 9.01
C ARG A 423 19.34 43.00 9.37
N PHE A 424 19.13 41.71 9.48
CA PHE A 424 20.13 40.69 9.85
C PHE A 424 21.03 40.25 8.67
N GLY A 425 21.15 41.01 7.60
CA GLY A 425 21.93 40.62 6.41
C GLY A 425 23.36 41.14 6.34
N LYS A 426 23.85 41.98 7.27
CA LYS A 426 25.17 42.65 7.14
C LYS A 426 26.14 42.41 8.30
N ALA A 427 25.83 41.70 9.36
CA ALA A 427 26.69 41.56 10.53
C ALA A 427 27.66 40.37 10.53
N PHE A 428 27.67 39.51 9.51
CA PHE A 428 28.66 38.44 9.39
C PHE A 428 29.45 38.52 8.09
N GLN A 429 30.04 39.72 7.81
CA GLN A 429 31.22 39.82 6.96
C GLN A 429 32.41 40.09 7.85
N ALA A 430 33.23 39.06 8.00
CA ALA A 430 34.64 39.01 8.28
C ALA A 430 35.17 39.67 9.56
N ALA A 431 35.67 38.86 10.45
CA ALA A 431 37.04 38.97 10.91
C ALA A 431 37.71 37.62 10.68
#